data_f9b827beb0955f3ebffda5b9e5b06ee9
#
_entry.id   f9b827beb0955f3ebffda5b9e5b06ee9
#
_cell.length_a   1.000
_cell.length_b   1.000
_cell.length_c   1.000
_cell.angle_alpha   90.00
_cell.angle_beta   90.00
_cell.angle_gamma   90.00
#
_symmetry.space_group_name_H-M   'P 1'
#
loop_
_entity.id
_entity.type
_entity.pdbx_description
1 polymer ?
#
loop_
_entity_poly.entity_id
_entity_poly.type
_entity_poly.pdbx_seq_one_letter_code
_entity_poly.pdbx_strand_id
1 'polypeptide(L)'
;MSKPVLFYSAECPDTPSFVAELKALNVDYEEIEVQSSLPNLKRFLRLRDNEAVFDEAKAKGYAGLPALLLADSRVILDETQLKSIFA
;
A
#
# COMPACT_ATOMS: atom_id res chain seq x y z
N MET A 1 -10.96 14.89 6.55
CA MET A 1 -10.90 13.76 5.64
C MET A 1 -9.56 13.06 5.76
N SER A 2 -9.59 11.74 5.68
CA SER A 2 -8.36 10.96 5.84
C SER A 2 -7.53 11.00 4.58
N LYS A 3 -6.21 11.11 4.73
CA LYS A 3 -5.29 10.91 3.62
C LYS A 3 -5.20 9.42 3.29
N PRO A 4 -4.86 9.06 2.05
CA PRO A 4 -4.43 7.70 1.76
C PRO A 4 -3.23 7.31 2.62
N VAL A 5 -3.14 6.04 2.97
CA VAL A 5 -2.05 5.50 3.78
C VAL A 5 -1.28 4.47 2.96
N LEU A 6 0.02 4.71 2.80
CA LEU A 6 0.90 3.79 2.10
C LEU A 6 1.60 2.89 3.12
N PHE A 7 1.28 1.59 3.06
CA PHE A 7 2.03 0.57 3.79
C PHE A 7 3.14 0.07 2.89
N TYR A 8 4.38 0.11 3.36
CA TYR A 8 5.53 -0.27 2.54
C TYR A 8 6.64 -0.86 3.39
N SER A 9 7.59 -1.52 2.71
CA SER A 9 8.85 -1.93 3.30
C SER A 9 9.99 -1.28 2.51
N ALA A 10 10.96 -0.72 3.22
CA ALA A 10 12.14 -0.13 2.58
C ALA A 10 12.95 -1.18 1.80
N GLU A 11 12.78 -2.46 2.12
CA GLU A 11 13.47 -3.56 1.44
C GLU A 11 12.71 -4.10 0.23
N CYS A 12 11.45 -3.68 0.03
CA CYS A 12 10.65 -4.15 -1.08
C CYS A 12 11.09 -3.48 -2.38
N PRO A 13 11.46 -4.25 -3.42
CA PRO A 13 11.97 -3.66 -4.68
C PRO A 13 10.91 -2.88 -5.46
N ASP A 14 9.62 -3.09 -5.18
CA ASP A 14 8.55 -2.39 -5.87
C ASP A 14 8.19 -1.04 -5.25
N THR A 15 8.68 -0.75 -4.04
CA THR A 15 8.35 0.47 -3.32
C THR A 15 8.81 1.75 -4.05
N PRO A 16 10.07 1.84 -4.56
CA PRO A 16 10.50 3.07 -5.21
C PRO A 16 9.64 3.47 -6.40
N SER A 17 9.25 2.51 -7.23
CA SER A 17 8.41 2.78 -8.40
C SER A 17 7.02 3.26 -8.01
N PHE A 18 6.43 2.62 -7.00
CA PHE A 18 5.10 2.99 -6.49
C PHE A 18 5.12 4.42 -5.92
N VAL A 19 6.12 4.72 -5.11
CA VAL A 19 6.28 6.06 -4.51
C VAL A 19 6.51 7.12 -5.60
N ALA A 20 7.33 6.80 -6.60
CA ALA A 20 7.58 7.74 -7.70
C ALA A 20 6.29 8.09 -8.43
N GLU A 21 5.41 7.12 -8.65
CA GLU A 21 4.12 7.36 -9.29
C GLU A 21 3.21 8.24 -8.43
N LEU A 22 3.16 7.99 -7.11
CA LEU A 22 2.39 8.84 -6.20
C LEU A 22 2.86 10.28 -6.24
N LYS A 23 4.17 10.50 -6.26
CA LYS A 23 4.75 11.84 -6.33
C LYS A 23 4.45 12.52 -7.66
N ALA A 24 4.53 11.77 -8.75
CA ALA A 24 4.22 12.30 -10.09
C ALA A 24 2.77 12.75 -10.20
N LEU A 25 1.86 12.10 -9.45
CA LEU A 25 0.44 12.44 -9.43
C LEU A 25 0.08 13.46 -8.34
N ASN A 26 1.07 13.98 -7.61
CA ASN A 26 0.89 14.96 -6.53
C ASN A 26 -0.05 14.47 -5.42
N VAL A 27 -0.01 13.17 -5.12
CA VAL A 27 -0.84 12.59 -4.06
C VAL A 27 -0.25 12.92 -2.69
N ASP A 28 -1.08 13.46 -1.81
CA ASP A 28 -0.72 13.69 -0.40
C ASP A 28 -1.13 12.44 0.38
N TYR A 29 -0.16 11.72 0.95
CA TYR A 29 -0.42 10.46 1.62
C TYR A 29 0.45 10.32 2.87
N GLU A 30 -0.01 9.46 3.80
CA GLU A 30 0.75 9.09 4.98
C GLU A 30 1.54 7.83 4.71
N GLU A 31 2.78 7.74 5.21
CA GLU A 31 3.64 6.57 5.03
C GLU A 31 3.74 5.77 6.32
N ILE A 32 3.61 4.44 6.20
CA ILE A 32 3.83 3.51 7.30
C ILE A 32 4.80 2.43 6.84
N GLU A 33 6.02 2.45 7.40
CA GLU A 33 7.00 1.40 7.17
C GLU A 33 6.67 0.23 8.10
N VAL A 34 6.27 -0.91 7.50
CA VAL A 34 5.75 -2.03 8.28
C VAL A 34 6.79 -2.74 9.12
N GLN A 35 8.08 -2.58 8.77
CA GLN A 35 9.18 -3.19 9.51
C GLN A 35 9.75 -2.31 10.62
N SER A 36 9.30 -1.05 10.70
CA SER A 36 9.84 -0.10 11.67
C SER A 36 9.34 -0.33 13.08
N SER A 37 8.19 -0.97 13.25
CA SER A 37 7.66 -1.30 14.56
C SER A 37 6.65 -2.45 14.46
N LEU A 38 6.48 -3.17 15.56
CA LEU A 38 5.49 -4.24 15.62
C LEU A 38 4.05 -3.74 15.47
N PRO A 39 3.65 -2.60 16.08
CA PRO A 39 2.31 -2.06 15.82
C PRO A 39 2.04 -1.76 14.36
N ASN A 40 3.02 -1.23 13.62
CA ASN A 40 2.87 -0.97 12.19
C ASN A 40 2.68 -2.27 11.41
N LEU A 41 3.45 -3.29 11.71
CA LEU A 41 3.32 -4.60 11.07
C LEU A 41 1.95 -5.21 11.35
N LYS A 42 1.49 -5.16 12.60
CA LYS A 42 0.18 -5.71 12.97
C LYS A 42 -0.96 -4.98 12.26
N ARG A 43 -0.85 -3.68 12.12
CA ARG A 43 -1.87 -2.88 11.42
C ARG A 43 -1.96 -3.32 9.95
N PHE A 44 -0.82 -3.52 9.29
CA PHE A 44 -0.80 -4.01 7.92
C PHE A 44 -1.35 -5.44 7.81
N LEU A 45 -0.94 -6.34 8.70
CA LEU A 45 -1.41 -7.73 8.67
C LEU A 45 -2.92 -7.83 8.86
N ARG A 46 -3.49 -7.00 9.72
CA ARG A 46 -4.94 -6.96 9.91
C ARG A 46 -5.64 -6.57 8.61
N LEU A 47 -5.10 -5.59 7.88
CA LEU A 47 -5.63 -5.20 6.59
C LEU A 47 -5.49 -6.34 5.58
N ARG A 48 -4.30 -6.95 5.50
CA ARG A 48 -4.00 -8.05 4.59
C ARG A 48 -4.93 -9.24 4.80
N ASP A 49 -5.23 -9.56 6.06
CA ASP A 49 -6.04 -10.73 6.40
C ASP A 49 -7.53 -10.53 6.10
N ASN A 50 -7.99 -9.29 6.00
CA ASN A 50 -9.41 -8.98 5.87
C ASN A 50 -9.83 -8.46 4.49
N GLU A 51 -8.88 -8.12 3.60
CA GLU A 51 -9.19 -7.55 2.31
C GLU A 51 -8.92 -8.55 1.18
N ALA A 52 -9.95 -8.80 0.36
CA ALA A 52 -9.87 -9.77 -0.73
C ALA A 52 -8.82 -9.43 -1.78
N VAL A 53 -8.45 -8.16 -1.91
CA VAL A 53 -7.42 -7.72 -2.87
C VAL A 53 -6.07 -8.39 -2.62
N PHE A 54 -5.83 -8.86 -1.40
CA PHE A 54 -4.58 -9.54 -1.04
C PHE A 54 -4.61 -11.05 -1.30
N ASP A 55 -5.73 -11.60 -1.75
CA ASP A 55 -5.87 -13.06 -1.92
C ASP A 55 -4.82 -13.63 -2.87
N GLU A 56 -4.55 -12.96 -3.99
CA GLU A 56 -3.53 -13.41 -4.93
C GLU A 56 -2.13 -13.37 -4.31
N ALA A 57 -1.81 -12.30 -3.60
CA ALA A 57 -0.52 -12.17 -2.92
C ALA A 57 -0.35 -13.28 -1.88
N LYS A 58 -1.39 -13.56 -1.10
CA LYS A 58 -1.35 -14.64 -0.10
C LYS A 58 -1.16 -16.00 -0.77
N ALA A 59 -1.87 -16.26 -1.86
CA ALA A 59 -1.76 -17.52 -2.59
C ALA A 59 -0.35 -17.75 -3.15
N LYS A 60 0.32 -16.68 -3.57
CA LYS A 60 1.67 -16.74 -4.15
C LYS A 60 2.78 -16.58 -3.12
N GLY A 61 2.44 -16.35 -1.84
CA GLY A 61 3.42 -16.15 -0.79
C GLY A 61 4.05 -14.77 -0.76
N TYR A 62 3.44 -13.77 -1.40
CA TYR A 62 3.93 -12.40 -1.38
C TYR A 62 3.34 -11.65 -0.19
N ALA A 63 4.08 -10.64 0.29
CA ALA A 63 3.59 -9.80 1.38
C ALA A 63 2.39 -8.94 0.97
N GLY A 64 2.36 -8.49 -0.29
CA GLY A 64 1.34 -7.55 -0.74
C GLY A 64 1.74 -6.09 -0.52
N LEU A 65 3.04 -5.81 -0.55
CA LEU A 65 3.60 -4.46 -0.41
C LEU A 65 4.19 -3.99 -1.75
N PRO A 66 4.16 -2.71 -2.02
CA PRO A 66 3.48 -1.67 -1.28
C PRO A 66 1.95 -1.73 -1.44
N ALA A 67 1.21 -1.26 -0.44
CA ALA A 67 -0.24 -1.25 -0.45
C ALA A 67 -0.74 0.13 -0.06
N LEU A 68 -1.56 0.75 -0.91
CA LEU A 68 -2.14 2.06 -0.64
C LEU A 68 -3.59 1.90 -0.22
N LEU A 69 -3.89 2.27 1.03
CA LEU A 69 -5.25 2.27 1.58
C LEU A 69 -5.87 3.64 1.34
N LEU A 70 -6.93 3.69 0.54
CA LEU A 70 -7.63 4.92 0.23
C LEU A 70 -8.60 5.30 1.36
N ALA A 71 -9.02 6.56 1.38
CA ALA A 71 -9.95 7.07 2.37
C ALA A 71 -11.30 6.34 2.37
N ASP A 72 -11.69 5.78 1.21
CA ASP A 72 -12.93 5.02 1.05
C ASP A 72 -12.76 3.52 1.33
N SER A 73 -11.65 3.13 1.92
CA SER A 73 -11.29 1.75 2.29
C SER A 73 -10.86 0.83 1.13
N ARG A 74 -10.77 1.33 -0.09
CA ARG A 74 -10.18 0.55 -1.18
C ARG A 74 -8.69 0.43 -0.98
N VAL A 75 -8.12 -0.69 -1.40
CA VAL A 75 -6.67 -0.94 -1.33
C VAL A 75 -6.13 -1.14 -2.73
N ILE A 76 -5.07 -0.41 -3.05
CA ILE A 76 -4.43 -0.46 -4.36
C ILE A 76 -3.05 -1.10 -4.22
N LEU A 77 -2.84 -2.22 -4.90
CA LEU A 77 -1.56 -2.92 -4.94
C LEU A 77 -0.81 -2.69 -6.25
N ASP A 78 -1.53 -2.35 -7.31
CA ASP A 78 -0.98 -2.19 -8.65
C ASP A 78 -0.77 -0.71 -8.95
N GLU A 79 0.49 -0.29 -9.10
CA GLU A 79 0.82 1.10 -9.37
C GLU A 79 0.22 1.64 -10.68
N THR A 80 -0.07 0.75 -11.64
CA THR A 80 -0.68 1.18 -12.90
C THR A 80 -2.11 1.70 -12.71
N GLN A 81 -2.76 1.35 -11.60
CA GLN A 81 -4.11 1.82 -11.29
C GLN A 81 -4.12 3.23 -10.68
N LEU A 82 -2.99 3.71 -10.17
CA LEU A 82 -2.91 5.01 -9.48
C LEU A 82 -3.32 6.15 -10.40
N LYS A 83 -2.89 6.11 -11.65
CA LYS A 83 -3.15 7.16 -12.60
C LYS A 83 -4.66 7.33 -12.86
N SER A 84 -5.40 6.24 -12.95
CA SER A 84 -6.85 6.31 -13.16
C SER A 84 -7.60 6.81 -11.92
N ILE A 85 -7.01 6.66 -10.73
CA ILE A 85 -7.65 7.07 -9.48
C ILE A 85 -7.37 8.54 -9.17
N PHE A 86 -6.13 9.00 -9.40
CA PHE A 86 -5.67 10.34 -8.98
C PHE A 86 -5.44 11.32 -10.12
N ALA A 87 -5.53 10.88 -11.34
CA ALA A 87 -5.31 11.78 -12.49
C ALA A 87 -6.53 12.66 -12.77
#